data_74d970ab6db13560615048ddf99c1728
#
_entry.id   74d970ab6db13560615048ddf99c1728
#
_cell.length_a   1.000
_cell.length_b   1.000
_cell.length_c   1.000
_cell.angle_alpha   90.00
_cell.angle_beta   90.00
_cell.angle_gamma   90.00
#
_symmetry.space_group_name_H-M   'P 1'
#
loop_
_entity.id
_entity.type
_entity.pdbx_description
1 polymer ?
#
loop_
_entity_poly.entity_id
_entity_poly.type
_entity_poly.pdbx_seq_one_letter_code
_entity_poly.pdbx_strand_id
1 'polypeptide(L)'
;KLLPMQRSDFVELFEIMAGLPVTIRLLDPPLHEFLPHTEAEIAEVAAAMGADPKKLKARAEELHEFNPMLGFRGCRLAVAYPEIAEMQARAIFEAAVEAAKKSGKPVVPEVMVPLVATKAELDLVKARIVAMADAVIKETGASLDYIVGTMIELPRAALQAGRIAETAEFFSFGTNDLTQTTFGISRDDAASFLNPYLAKGIIEVDPFVSLDQEGVGELVQIAAERGRKTRPEIKLGICGEHGGDPASIHFCEKV
;
A
#
# COMPACT_ATOMS: atom_id res chain seq x y z
N LYS A 1 5.30 -10.68 18.72
CA LYS A 1 3.89 -11.00 19.01
C LYS A 1 3.02 -10.94 17.75
N LEU A 2 3.17 -9.93 16.87
CA LEU A 2 2.36 -9.73 15.67
C LEU A 2 2.64 -10.74 14.54
N LEU A 3 3.89 -11.17 14.37
CA LEU A 3 4.27 -12.05 13.25
C LEU A 3 3.44 -13.34 13.20
N PRO A 4 3.24 -14.10 14.29
CA PRO A 4 2.42 -15.32 14.24
C PRO A 4 0.97 -15.06 13.87
N MET A 5 0.40 -13.92 14.28
CA MET A 5 -0.96 -13.51 13.96
C MET A 5 -1.10 -13.24 12.47
N GLN A 6 -0.28 -12.34 11.93
CA GLN A 6 -0.30 -12.02 10.51
C GLN A 6 0.00 -13.23 9.62
N ARG A 7 0.95 -14.08 10.02
CA ARG A 7 1.22 -15.32 9.30
C ARG A 7 -0.02 -16.20 9.23
N SER A 8 -0.75 -16.37 10.32
CA SER A 8 -1.98 -17.17 10.37
C SER A 8 -3.03 -16.62 9.41
N ASP A 9 -3.24 -15.31 9.42
CA ASP A 9 -4.19 -14.64 8.53
C ASP A 9 -3.81 -14.82 7.05
N PHE A 10 -2.53 -14.69 6.72
CA PHE A 10 -2.04 -14.88 5.35
C PHE A 10 -2.10 -16.36 4.90
N VAL A 11 -1.89 -17.33 5.80
CA VAL A 11 -2.07 -18.75 5.47
C VAL A 11 -3.50 -19.01 5.05
N GLU A 12 -4.47 -18.56 5.83
CA GLU A 12 -5.90 -18.71 5.51
C GLU A 12 -6.24 -18.03 4.18
N LEU A 13 -5.77 -16.81 3.96
CA LEU A 13 -5.96 -16.08 2.71
C LEU A 13 -5.41 -16.87 1.50
N PHE A 14 -4.19 -17.38 1.58
CA PHE A 14 -3.58 -18.14 0.49
C PHE A 14 -4.27 -19.49 0.25
N GLU A 15 -4.83 -20.11 1.28
CA GLU A 15 -5.64 -21.34 1.13
C GLU A 15 -6.95 -21.06 0.42
N ILE A 16 -7.66 -19.97 0.78
CA ILE A 16 -8.90 -19.54 0.13
C ILE A 16 -8.65 -19.18 -1.35
N MET A 17 -7.56 -18.48 -1.61
CA MET A 17 -7.19 -17.98 -2.94
C MET A 17 -6.34 -18.96 -3.76
N ALA A 18 -6.33 -20.24 -3.40
CA ALA A 18 -5.45 -21.24 -4.00
C ALA A 18 -5.52 -21.27 -5.53
N GLY A 19 -4.39 -21.00 -6.20
CA GLY A 19 -4.27 -20.93 -7.66
C GLY A 19 -4.59 -19.58 -8.28
N LEU A 20 -4.92 -18.58 -7.47
CA LEU A 20 -5.14 -17.19 -7.89
C LEU A 20 -4.01 -16.28 -7.37
N PRO A 21 -3.72 -15.17 -8.07
CA PRO A 21 -2.76 -14.19 -7.58
C PRO A 21 -3.29 -13.48 -6.32
N VAL A 22 -2.41 -13.24 -5.35
CA VAL A 22 -2.74 -12.50 -4.14
C VAL A 22 -1.74 -11.36 -3.97
N THR A 23 -2.23 -10.15 -4.08
CA THR A 23 -1.43 -8.93 -3.82
C THR A 23 -1.64 -8.48 -2.38
N ILE A 24 -0.55 -8.40 -1.62
CA ILE A 24 -0.55 -7.95 -0.23
C ILE A 24 0.16 -6.62 -0.14
N ARG A 25 -0.59 -5.59 0.24
CA ARG A 25 -0.03 -4.27 0.52
C ARG A 25 0.60 -4.25 1.91
N LEU A 26 1.85 -3.78 1.99
CA LEU A 26 2.48 -3.51 3.28
C LEU A 26 1.71 -2.42 4.04
N LEU A 27 1.98 -2.31 5.34
CA LEU A 27 1.29 -1.37 6.23
C LEU A 27 1.27 0.03 5.63
N ASP A 28 0.07 0.57 5.42
CA ASP A 28 -0.15 1.86 4.79
C ASP A 28 -0.76 2.92 5.72
N PRO A 29 -1.70 2.61 6.63
CA PRO A 29 -2.33 3.62 7.48
C PRO A 29 -1.31 4.47 8.23
N PRO A 30 -1.60 5.76 8.42
CA PRO A 30 -0.74 6.66 9.18
C PRO A 30 -0.43 6.12 10.58
N LEU A 31 0.80 6.33 11.05
CA LEU A 31 1.19 5.96 12.41
C LEU A 31 0.26 6.57 13.46
N HIS A 32 -0.25 7.76 13.18
CA HIS A 32 -1.23 8.48 14.00
C HIS A 32 -2.45 7.62 14.36
N GLU A 33 -2.96 6.77 13.45
CA GLU A 33 -4.12 5.90 13.68
C GLU A 33 -3.88 4.84 14.77
N PHE A 34 -2.63 4.51 15.05
CA PHE A 34 -2.26 3.49 16.03
C PHE A 34 -1.86 4.07 17.39
N LEU A 35 -1.85 5.40 17.52
CA LEU A 35 -1.47 6.05 18.77
C LEU A 35 -2.68 6.12 19.72
N PRO A 36 -2.46 5.94 21.03
CA PRO A 36 -3.49 6.21 22.02
C PRO A 36 -3.73 7.72 22.12
N HIS A 37 -5.00 8.15 22.01
CA HIS A 37 -5.41 9.56 21.99
C HIS A 37 -5.96 10.05 23.32
N THR A 38 -6.53 9.15 24.13
CA THR A 38 -7.13 9.49 25.42
C THR A 38 -6.28 9.03 26.59
N GLU A 39 -6.42 9.68 27.74
CA GLU A 39 -5.73 9.27 28.99
C GLU A 39 -6.06 7.81 29.38
N ALA A 40 -7.29 7.35 29.10
CA ALA A 40 -7.71 5.99 29.36
C ALA A 40 -6.96 4.99 28.46
N GLU A 41 -6.87 5.26 27.16
CA GLU A 41 -6.13 4.42 26.20
C GLU A 41 -4.63 4.39 26.53
N ILE A 42 -4.06 5.56 26.91
CA ILE A 42 -2.66 5.64 27.35
C ILE A 42 -2.42 4.76 28.56
N ALA A 43 -3.33 4.78 29.54
CA ALA A 43 -3.21 3.95 30.73
C ALA A 43 -3.34 2.45 30.42
N GLU A 44 -4.28 2.08 29.54
CA GLU A 44 -4.48 0.69 29.10
C GLU A 44 -3.26 0.14 28.36
N VAL A 45 -2.77 0.88 27.36
CA VAL A 45 -1.60 0.48 26.58
C VAL A 45 -0.36 0.42 27.46
N ALA A 46 -0.17 1.39 28.36
CA ALA A 46 0.94 1.40 29.31
C ALA A 46 0.90 0.16 30.22
N ALA A 47 -0.26 -0.19 30.74
CA ALA A 47 -0.44 -1.39 31.55
C ALA A 47 -0.13 -2.67 30.77
N ALA A 48 -0.63 -2.78 29.53
CA ALA A 48 -0.40 -3.93 28.66
C ALA A 48 1.08 -4.10 28.26
N MET A 49 1.82 -2.99 28.14
CA MET A 49 3.24 -2.98 27.80
C MET A 49 4.17 -3.06 29.01
N GLY A 50 3.68 -2.82 30.23
CA GLY A 50 4.51 -2.61 31.42
C GLY A 50 5.35 -1.33 31.34
N ALA A 51 4.84 -0.30 30.66
CA ALA A 51 5.52 0.96 30.41
C ALA A 51 5.02 2.08 31.33
N ASP A 52 5.83 3.14 31.50
CA ASP A 52 5.41 4.35 32.21
C ASP A 52 4.42 5.15 31.38
N PRO A 53 3.17 5.39 31.85
CA PRO A 53 2.16 6.16 31.13
C PRO A 53 2.62 7.57 30.71
N LYS A 54 3.43 8.22 31.53
CA LYS A 54 3.97 9.56 31.20
C LYS A 54 4.92 9.54 30.02
N LYS A 55 5.77 8.50 29.93
CA LYS A 55 6.68 8.32 28.79
C LYS A 55 5.91 7.97 27.53
N LEU A 56 4.88 7.12 27.67
CA LEU A 56 4.02 6.75 26.54
C LEU A 56 3.27 7.98 26.00
N LYS A 57 2.70 8.80 26.88
CA LYS A 57 2.03 10.05 26.51
C LYS A 57 2.98 11.00 25.77
N ALA A 58 4.15 11.25 26.32
CA ALA A 58 5.15 12.13 25.68
C ALA A 58 5.52 11.61 24.29
N ARG A 59 5.66 10.28 24.12
CA ARG A 59 5.97 9.69 22.82
C ARG A 59 4.80 9.79 21.85
N ALA A 60 3.56 9.62 22.29
CA ALA A 60 2.37 9.82 21.44
C ALA A 60 2.25 11.29 20.98
N GLU A 61 2.54 12.25 21.87
CA GLU A 61 2.57 13.68 21.54
C GLU A 61 3.66 14.02 20.51
N GLU A 62 4.87 13.44 20.62
CA GLU A 62 5.94 13.62 19.61
C GLU A 62 5.56 13.08 18.22
N LEU A 63 4.77 12.04 18.18
CA LEU A 63 4.36 11.36 16.94
C LEU A 63 3.03 11.89 16.38
N HIS A 64 2.43 12.87 17.05
CA HIS A 64 1.21 13.50 16.59
C HIS A 64 1.44 14.27 15.29
N GLU A 65 0.57 14.07 14.30
CA GLU A 65 0.65 14.72 12.99
C GLU A 65 -0.57 15.62 12.75
N PHE A 66 -0.35 16.77 12.12
CA PHE A 66 -1.44 17.67 11.70
C PHE A 66 -2.13 17.22 10.41
N ASN A 67 -1.41 16.55 9.53
CA ASN A 67 -1.93 15.99 8.29
C ASN A 67 -1.39 14.56 8.09
N PRO A 68 -1.99 13.57 8.77
CA PRO A 68 -1.52 12.19 8.72
C PRO A 68 -1.55 11.58 7.32
N MET A 69 -2.50 11.98 6.47
CA MET A 69 -2.64 11.45 5.10
C MET A 69 -1.42 11.74 4.22
N LEU A 70 -0.75 12.88 4.44
CA LEU A 70 0.49 13.26 3.75
C LEU A 70 1.74 13.10 4.64
N GLY A 71 1.59 12.43 5.77
CA GLY A 71 2.59 12.33 6.82
C GLY A 71 3.32 10.99 6.86
N PHE A 72 3.42 10.46 8.07
CA PHE A 72 4.23 9.30 8.40
C PHE A 72 3.44 7.99 8.23
N ARG A 73 3.35 7.56 6.98
CA ARG A 73 2.61 6.37 6.56
C ARG A 73 3.33 5.64 5.41
N GLY A 74 2.84 4.45 5.06
CA GLY A 74 3.26 3.70 3.89
C GLY A 74 4.77 3.39 3.87
N CYS A 75 5.41 3.58 2.74
CA CYS A 75 6.84 3.33 2.60
C CYS A 75 7.70 4.19 3.53
N ARG A 76 7.22 5.35 3.99
CA ARG A 76 7.94 6.19 4.96
C ARG A 76 8.10 5.49 6.30
N LEU A 77 7.07 4.76 6.75
CA LEU A 77 7.18 3.87 7.92
C LEU A 77 8.18 2.74 7.68
N ALA A 78 8.11 2.10 6.52
CA ALA A 78 9.04 1.02 6.15
C ALA A 78 10.50 1.49 6.06
N VAL A 79 10.73 2.76 5.72
CA VAL A 79 12.07 3.37 5.72
C VAL A 79 12.57 3.66 7.14
N ALA A 80 11.73 4.26 7.99
CA ALA A 80 12.12 4.72 9.32
C ALA A 80 12.03 3.63 10.41
N TYR A 81 11.10 2.70 10.27
CA TYR A 81 10.89 1.53 11.15
C TYR A 81 10.93 0.24 10.31
N PRO A 82 12.10 -0.14 9.80
CA PRO A 82 12.25 -1.26 8.86
C PRO A 82 11.74 -2.58 9.42
N GLU A 83 11.81 -2.77 10.73
CA GLU A 83 11.34 -3.96 11.43
C GLU A 83 9.86 -4.25 11.20
N ILE A 84 9.05 -3.24 10.91
CA ILE A 84 7.62 -3.41 10.59
C ILE A 84 7.48 -4.08 9.22
N ALA A 85 8.15 -3.55 8.19
CA ALA A 85 8.12 -4.11 6.84
C ALA A 85 8.78 -5.50 6.78
N GLU A 86 9.89 -5.69 7.48
CA GLU A 86 10.58 -6.97 7.58
C GLU A 86 9.70 -8.04 8.25
N MET A 87 8.99 -7.68 9.32
CA MET A 87 8.05 -8.58 10.00
C MET A 87 6.89 -8.98 9.09
N GLN A 88 6.30 -8.02 8.37
CA GLN A 88 5.21 -8.30 7.43
C GLN A 88 5.68 -9.16 6.26
N ALA A 89 6.80 -8.81 5.62
CA ALA A 89 7.37 -9.60 4.53
C ALA A 89 7.67 -11.04 4.98
N ARG A 90 8.26 -11.21 6.16
CA ARG A 90 8.49 -12.52 6.74
C ARG A 90 7.20 -13.31 6.94
N ALA A 91 6.16 -12.68 7.50
CA ALA A 91 4.86 -13.32 7.69
C ALA A 91 4.23 -13.78 6.37
N ILE A 92 4.33 -12.95 5.32
CA ILE A 92 3.83 -13.27 3.97
C ILE A 92 4.56 -14.50 3.41
N PHE A 93 5.89 -14.52 3.47
CA PHE A 93 6.68 -15.59 2.87
C PHE A 93 6.60 -16.90 3.66
N GLU A 94 6.59 -16.86 4.99
CA GLU A 94 6.33 -18.04 5.83
C GLU A 94 4.95 -18.62 5.53
N ALA A 95 3.93 -17.78 5.41
CA ALA A 95 2.56 -18.19 5.07
C ALA A 95 2.47 -18.81 3.67
N ALA A 96 3.14 -18.23 2.68
CA ALA A 96 3.17 -18.77 1.32
C ALA A 96 3.78 -20.18 1.28
N VAL A 97 4.89 -20.38 1.99
CA VAL A 97 5.53 -21.70 2.11
C VAL A 97 4.62 -22.71 2.83
N GLU A 98 3.95 -22.28 3.90
CA GLU A 98 3.04 -23.15 4.67
C GLU A 98 1.81 -23.54 3.84
N ALA A 99 1.16 -22.57 3.19
CA ALA A 99 -0.02 -22.83 2.35
C ALA A 99 0.32 -23.69 1.11
N ALA A 100 1.50 -23.46 0.51
CA ALA A 100 1.96 -24.32 -0.60
C ALA A 100 2.19 -25.76 -0.15
N LYS A 101 2.76 -25.99 1.03
CA LYS A 101 2.94 -27.35 1.60
C LYS A 101 1.60 -28.03 1.89
N LYS A 102 0.60 -27.30 2.39
CA LYS A 102 -0.72 -27.84 2.71
C LYS A 102 -1.53 -28.18 1.44
N SER A 103 -1.52 -27.29 0.45
CA SER A 103 -2.31 -27.43 -0.77
C SER A 103 -1.65 -28.31 -1.84
N GLY A 104 -0.33 -28.50 -1.77
CA GLY A 104 0.47 -29.12 -2.85
C GLY A 104 0.59 -28.25 -4.12
N LYS A 105 0.18 -26.99 -4.06
CA LYS A 105 0.23 -26.04 -5.18
C LYS A 105 1.15 -24.88 -4.84
N PRO A 106 1.89 -24.32 -5.82
CA PRO A 106 2.70 -23.12 -5.57
C PRO A 106 1.81 -21.93 -5.18
N VAL A 107 2.30 -21.13 -4.27
CA VAL A 107 1.73 -19.83 -3.89
C VAL A 107 2.74 -18.77 -4.27
N VAL A 108 2.33 -17.81 -5.10
CA VAL A 108 3.18 -16.72 -5.59
C VAL A 108 2.63 -15.40 -5.04
N PRO A 109 3.10 -14.94 -3.87
CA PRO A 109 2.65 -13.67 -3.32
C PRO A 109 3.18 -12.49 -4.10
N GLU A 110 2.34 -11.46 -4.23
CA GLU A 110 2.69 -10.17 -4.81
C GLU A 110 2.78 -9.16 -3.67
N VAL A 111 3.99 -8.69 -3.36
CA VAL A 111 4.21 -7.74 -2.26
C VAL A 111 4.17 -6.33 -2.81
N MET A 112 3.26 -5.50 -2.31
CA MET A 112 3.01 -4.15 -2.78
C MET A 112 3.48 -3.11 -1.76
N VAL A 113 4.38 -2.23 -2.20
CA VAL A 113 4.88 -1.12 -1.37
C VAL A 113 4.02 0.13 -1.62
N PRO A 114 3.31 0.64 -0.59
CA PRO A 114 2.44 1.82 -0.74
C PRO A 114 3.21 3.13 -0.68
N LEU A 115 2.62 4.20 -1.20
CA LEU A 115 3.03 5.60 -1.05
C LEU A 115 4.44 5.92 -1.56
N VAL A 116 4.94 5.17 -2.53
CA VAL A 116 6.25 5.42 -3.13
C VAL A 116 6.22 6.68 -3.98
N ALA A 117 7.14 7.59 -3.74
CA ALA A 117 7.34 8.80 -4.54
C ALA A 117 8.62 8.74 -5.38
N THR A 118 9.59 7.92 -4.98
CA THR A 118 10.91 7.83 -5.62
C THR A 118 11.34 6.38 -5.82
N LYS A 119 12.16 6.15 -6.86
CA LYS A 119 12.80 4.85 -7.06
C LYS A 119 13.63 4.43 -5.83
N ALA A 120 14.34 5.36 -5.21
CA ALA A 120 15.23 5.07 -4.08
C ALA A 120 14.46 4.54 -2.85
N GLU A 121 13.24 5.03 -2.59
CA GLU A 121 12.36 4.48 -1.55
C GLU A 121 12.02 3.02 -1.85
N LEU A 122 11.62 2.75 -3.10
CA LEU A 122 11.29 1.37 -3.51
C LEU A 122 12.50 0.46 -3.46
N ASP A 123 13.66 0.90 -3.94
CA ASP A 123 14.91 0.12 -3.90
C ASP A 123 15.25 -0.31 -2.46
N LEU A 124 15.16 0.64 -1.52
CA LEU A 124 15.46 0.38 -0.11
C LEU A 124 14.49 -0.64 0.50
N VAL A 125 13.19 -0.45 0.30
CA VAL A 125 12.17 -1.33 0.88
C VAL A 125 12.18 -2.70 0.20
N LYS A 126 12.33 -2.76 -1.13
CA LYS A 126 12.45 -4.02 -1.87
C LYS A 126 13.65 -4.85 -1.41
N ALA A 127 14.80 -4.21 -1.17
CA ALA A 127 15.99 -4.92 -0.67
C ALA A 127 15.71 -5.62 0.67
N ARG A 128 14.93 -5.02 1.56
CA ARG A 128 14.53 -5.63 2.84
C ARG A 128 13.55 -6.79 2.65
N ILE A 129 12.57 -6.60 1.74
CA ILE A 129 11.61 -7.67 1.39
C ILE A 129 12.36 -8.89 0.85
N VAL A 130 13.29 -8.68 -0.09
CA VAL A 130 14.11 -9.75 -0.67
C VAL A 130 14.95 -10.46 0.40
N ALA A 131 15.57 -9.69 1.32
CA ALA A 131 16.34 -10.28 2.42
C ALA A 131 15.48 -11.19 3.33
N MET A 132 14.21 -10.85 3.55
CA MET A 132 13.29 -11.70 4.31
C MET A 132 12.89 -12.95 3.52
N ALA A 133 12.66 -12.84 2.22
CA ALA A 133 12.40 -14.00 1.35
C ALA A 133 13.59 -14.97 1.38
N ASP A 134 14.81 -14.46 1.19
CA ASP A 134 16.04 -15.26 1.21
C ASP A 134 16.23 -15.96 2.57
N ALA A 135 15.94 -15.29 3.67
CA ALA A 135 15.98 -15.87 5.01
C ALA A 135 15.00 -17.04 5.15
N VAL A 136 13.73 -16.85 4.73
CA VAL A 136 12.69 -17.88 4.78
C VAL A 136 13.04 -19.07 3.89
N ILE A 137 13.52 -18.83 2.66
CA ILE A 137 13.99 -19.87 1.74
C ILE A 137 15.11 -20.70 2.38
N LYS A 138 16.11 -20.03 2.96
CA LYS A 138 17.24 -20.67 3.63
C LYS A 138 16.82 -21.50 4.84
N GLU A 139 15.91 -20.99 5.66
CA GLU A 139 15.43 -21.65 6.88
C GLU A 139 14.53 -22.86 6.58
N THR A 140 13.72 -22.77 5.53
CA THR A 140 12.70 -23.80 5.21
C THR A 140 13.16 -24.80 4.15
N GLY A 141 14.18 -24.45 3.35
CA GLY A 141 14.60 -25.20 2.16
C GLY A 141 13.55 -25.21 1.04
N ALA A 142 12.52 -24.38 1.13
CA ALA A 142 11.45 -24.31 0.14
C ALA A 142 11.86 -23.47 -1.09
N SER A 143 11.27 -23.80 -2.26
CA SER A 143 11.26 -22.89 -3.40
C SER A 143 10.12 -21.89 -3.20
N LEU A 144 10.38 -20.62 -3.43
CA LEU A 144 9.44 -19.53 -3.27
C LEU A 144 9.58 -18.54 -4.42
N ASP A 145 8.56 -18.48 -5.26
CA ASP A 145 8.42 -17.44 -6.27
C ASP A 145 7.58 -16.30 -5.70
N TYR A 146 7.93 -15.06 -6.02
CA TYR A 146 7.20 -13.87 -5.62
C TYR A 146 7.56 -12.70 -6.53
N ILE A 147 6.73 -11.66 -6.54
CA ILE A 147 7.03 -10.39 -7.20
C ILE A 147 6.85 -9.23 -6.23
N VAL A 148 7.64 -8.18 -6.43
CA VAL A 148 7.56 -6.94 -5.64
C VAL A 148 7.24 -5.77 -6.54
N GLY A 149 6.14 -5.10 -6.26
CA GLY A 149 5.71 -3.92 -6.99
C GLY A 149 5.34 -2.78 -6.06
N THR A 150 4.72 -1.78 -6.63
CA THR A 150 4.33 -0.58 -5.88
C THR A 150 2.99 -0.05 -6.31
N MET A 151 2.40 0.78 -5.44
CA MET A 151 1.30 1.63 -5.85
C MET A 151 1.82 2.83 -6.65
N ILE A 152 1.07 3.23 -7.67
CA ILE A 152 1.16 4.55 -8.29
C ILE A 152 -0.04 5.34 -7.79
N GLU A 153 0.19 6.16 -6.78
CA GLU A 153 -0.86 6.89 -6.07
C GLU A 153 -0.47 8.34 -5.72
N LEU A 154 0.73 8.74 -6.12
CA LEU A 154 1.19 10.12 -6.04
C LEU A 154 1.48 10.64 -7.44
N PRO A 155 1.13 11.90 -7.78
CA PRO A 155 1.45 12.50 -9.09
C PRO A 155 2.94 12.40 -9.43
N ARG A 156 3.82 12.58 -8.44
CA ARG A 156 5.26 12.42 -8.63
C ARG A 156 5.64 11.01 -9.07
N ALA A 157 5.02 9.99 -8.48
CA ALA A 157 5.28 8.60 -8.85
C ALA A 157 4.83 8.34 -10.30
N ALA A 158 3.66 8.83 -10.70
CA ALA A 158 3.17 8.73 -12.07
C ALA A 158 4.15 9.37 -13.07
N LEU A 159 4.63 10.58 -12.78
CA LEU A 159 5.61 11.29 -13.62
C LEU A 159 7.00 10.59 -13.66
N GLN A 160 7.36 9.81 -12.65
CA GLN A 160 8.62 9.07 -12.55
C GLN A 160 8.45 7.56 -12.77
N ALA A 161 7.31 7.11 -13.26
CA ALA A 161 6.96 5.70 -13.37
C ALA A 161 7.98 4.89 -14.18
N GLY A 162 8.57 5.46 -15.22
CA GLY A 162 9.63 4.80 -15.99
C GLY A 162 10.85 4.45 -15.13
N ARG A 163 11.27 5.34 -14.22
CA ARG A 163 12.39 5.07 -13.30
C ARG A 163 12.00 4.08 -12.21
N ILE A 164 10.76 4.16 -11.72
CA ILE A 164 10.24 3.24 -10.70
C ILE A 164 10.11 1.83 -11.29
N ALA A 165 9.74 1.69 -12.56
CA ALA A 165 9.64 0.41 -13.27
C ALA A 165 10.98 -0.32 -13.46
N GLU A 166 12.12 0.35 -13.28
CA GLU A 166 13.43 -0.33 -13.24
C GLU A 166 13.48 -1.34 -12.07
N THR A 167 12.77 -1.04 -10.98
CA THR A 167 12.73 -1.85 -9.75
C THR A 167 11.40 -2.58 -9.57
N ALA A 168 10.27 -1.91 -9.84
CA ALA A 168 8.94 -2.50 -9.68
C ALA A 168 8.64 -3.55 -10.75
N GLU A 169 8.04 -4.66 -10.32
CA GLU A 169 7.60 -5.74 -11.21
C GLU A 169 6.13 -5.61 -11.59
N PHE A 170 5.37 -4.82 -10.82
CA PHE A 170 4.02 -4.42 -11.16
C PHE A 170 3.70 -3.02 -10.63
N PHE A 171 2.70 -2.38 -11.22
CA PHE A 171 2.06 -1.17 -10.72
C PHE A 171 0.61 -1.46 -10.35
N SER A 172 0.19 -0.94 -9.21
CA SER A 172 -1.22 -0.87 -8.82
C SER A 172 -1.61 0.59 -8.64
N PHE A 173 -2.56 1.07 -9.44
CA PHE A 173 -2.99 2.46 -9.36
C PHE A 173 -3.90 2.64 -8.14
N GLY A 174 -3.39 3.33 -7.12
CA GLY A 174 -4.13 3.72 -5.91
C GLY A 174 -4.93 4.99 -6.20
N THR A 175 -6.04 4.85 -6.91
CA THR A 175 -6.77 5.98 -7.46
C THR A 175 -7.41 6.88 -6.42
N ASN A 176 -7.67 6.40 -5.21
CA ASN A 176 -8.15 7.24 -4.11
C ASN A 176 -7.11 8.30 -3.73
N ASP A 177 -5.90 7.87 -3.38
CA ASP A 177 -4.81 8.78 -3.03
C ASP A 177 -4.33 9.60 -4.22
N LEU A 178 -4.31 9.03 -5.43
CA LEU A 178 -3.97 9.78 -6.64
C LEU A 178 -4.97 10.90 -6.91
N THR A 179 -6.27 10.66 -6.70
CA THR A 179 -7.32 11.67 -6.81
C THR A 179 -7.13 12.76 -5.74
N GLN A 180 -6.96 12.37 -4.47
CA GLN A 180 -6.72 13.32 -3.38
C GLN A 180 -5.54 14.25 -3.66
N THR A 181 -4.43 13.69 -4.08
CA THR A 181 -3.18 14.44 -4.28
C THR A 181 -3.19 15.26 -5.58
N THR A 182 -3.90 14.82 -6.61
CA THR A 182 -4.03 15.56 -7.87
C THR A 182 -4.96 16.76 -7.72
N PHE A 183 -6.11 16.59 -7.06
CA PHE A 183 -7.03 17.69 -6.77
C PHE A 183 -6.60 18.54 -5.58
N GLY A 184 -5.74 18.04 -4.68
CA GLY A 184 -5.44 18.69 -3.41
C GLY A 184 -6.63 18.68 -2.45
N ILE A 185 -7.42 17.61 -2.46
CA ILE A 185 -8.65 17.45 -1.67
C ILE A 185 -8.50 16.26 -0.72
N SER A 186 -8.83 16.44 0.54
CA SER A 186 -9.02 15.33 1.47
C SER A 186 -10.35 14.64 1.18
N ARG A 187 -10.33 13.33 0.95
CA ARG A 187 -11.53 12.52 0.77
C ARG A 187 -12.46 12.59 1.98
N ASP A 188 -11.89 12.57 3.18
CA ASP A 188 -12.63 12.57 4.43
C ASP A 188 -13.34 13.90 4.68
N ASP A 189 -12.78 15.01 4.18
CA ASP A 189 -13.33 16.36 4.34
C ASP A 189 -14.14 16.84 3.13
N ALA A 190 -14.10 16.12 2.00
CA ALA A 190 -14.68 16.54 0.71
C ALA A 190 -16.19 16.84 0.81
N ALA A 191 -16.92 16.09 1.61
CA ALA A 191 -18.38 16.28 1.78
C ALA A 191 -18.76 17.71 2.21
N SER A 192 -17.87 18.44 2.87
CA SER A 192 -18.14 19.80 3.34
C SER A 192 -18.23 20.85 2.22
N PHE A 193 -17.57 20.63 1.07
CA PHE A 193 -17.50 21.59 -0.04
C PHE A 193 -17.82 20.99 -1.42
N LEU A 194 -17.75 19.68 -1.61
CA LEU A 194 -17.94 19.04 -2.90
C LEU A 194 -19.41 19.16 -3.38
N ASN A 195 -20.38 19.06 -2.47
CA ASN A 195 -21.79 19.22 -2.82
C ASN A 195 -22.11 20.57 -3.51
N PRO A 196 -21.64 21.73 -3.02
CA PRO A 196 -21.74 23.00 -3.75
C PRO A 196 -21.09 23.00 -5.13
N TYR A 197 -19.99 22.28 -5.34
CA TYR A 197 -19.31 22.18 -6.64
C TYR A 197 -20.15 21.40 -7.65
N LEU A 198 -20.74 20.28 -7.22
CA LEU A 198 -21.68 19.48 -8.02
C LEU A 198 -22.94 20.30 -8.38
N ALA A 199 -23.54 20.95 -7.38
CA ALA A 199 -24.75 21.76 -7.58
C ALA A 199 -24.55 22.94 -8.53
N LYS A 200 -23.35 23.47 -8.64
CA LYS A 200 -22.98 24.57 -9.55
C LYS A 200 -22.43 24.08 -10.90
N GLY A 201 -22.31 22.78 -11.11
CA GLY A 201 -21.75 22.22 -12.32
C GLY A 201 -20.25 22.51 -12.53
N ILE A 202 -19.51 22.78 -11.43
CA ILE A 202 -18.05 22.96 -11.49
C ILE A 202 -17.37 21.60 -11.67
N ILE A 203 -17.91 20.57 -11.04
CA ILE A 203 -17.54 19.16 -11.20
C ILE A 203 -18.85 18.43 -11.55
N GLU A 204 -18.84 17.63 -12.61
CA GLU A 204 -20.03 16.92 -13.09
C GLU A 204 -20.35 15.69 -12.23
N VAL A 205 -19.31 14.97 -11.80
CA VAL A 205 -19.40 13.74 -11.01
C VAL A 205 -18.38 13.81 -9.88
N ASP A 206 -18.75 13.25 -8.74
CA ASP A 206 -17.80 13.12 -7.61
C ASP A 206 -16.56 12.34 -8.04
N PRO A 207 -15.35 12.97 -7.99
CA PRO A 207 -14.12 12.35 -8.46
C PRO A 207 -13.65 11.17 -7.61
N PHE A 208 -14.27 10.93 -6.46
CA PHE A 208 -14.03 9.73 -5.64
C PHE A 208 -14.97 8.57 -5.98
N VAL A 209 -16.04 8.83 -6.74
CA VAL A 209 -16.97 7.80 -7.23
C VAL A 209 -16.60 7.34 -8.63
N SER A 210 -16.36 8.29 -9.55
CA SER A 210 -15.93 7.99 -10.91
C SER A 210 -14.62 8.74 -11.22
N LEU A 211 -13.69 8.04 -11.85
CA LEU A 211 -12.35 8.55 -12.12
C LEU A 211 -12.41 9.82 -12.98
N ASP A 212 -11.78 10.89 -12.52
CA ASP A 212 -11.45 12.05 -13.33
C ASP A 212 -10.48 11.63 -14.45
N GLN A 213 -11.01 11.49 -15.66
CA GLN A 213 -10.23 10.99 -16.80
C GLN A 213 -9.28 12.06 -17.38
N GLU A 214 -9.58 13.35 -17.19
CA GLU A 214 -8.80 14.46 -17.75
C GLU A 214 -7.51 14.72 -16.97
N GLY A 215 -7.59 14.74 -15.62
CA GLY A 215 -6.43 15.01 -14.77
C GLY A 215 -5.82 13.73 -14.19
N VAL A 216 -6.57 13.00 -13.38
CA VAL A 216 -6.08 11.77 -12.74
C VAL A 216 -5.83 10.69 -13.80
N GLY A 217 -6.72 10.57 -14.77
CA GLY A 217 -6.59 9.62 -15.88
C GLY A 217 -5.35 9.90 -16.74
N GLU A 218 -5.02 11.16 -17.02
CA GLU A 218 -3.78 11.52 -17.73
C GLU A 218 -2.54 11.02 -16.97
N LEU A 219 -2.51 11.17 -15.65
CA LEU A 219 -1.42 10.63 -14.83
C LEU A 219 -1.34 9.11 -14.88
N VAL A 220 -2.48 8.41 -14.91
CA VAL A 220 -2.54 6.95 -15.09
C VAL A 220 -1.95 6.55 -16.45
N GLN A 221 -2.34 7.22 -17.52
CA GLN A 221 -1.81 6.98 -18.89
C GLN A 221 -0.30 7.21 -18.94
N ILE A 222 0.18 8.35 -18.44
CA ILE A 222 1.61 8.67 -18.36
C ILE A 222 2.39 7.58 -17.64
N ALA A 223 1.86 7.10 -16.51
CA ALA A 223 2.52 6.08 -15.73
C ALA A 223 2.53 4.72 -16.43
N ALA A 224 1.43 4.32 -17.07
CA ALA A 224 1.34 3.08 -17.83
C ALA A 224 2.31 3.08 -19.01
N GLU A 225 2.32 4.16 -19.82
CA GLU A 225 3.22 4.30 -20.97
C GLU A 225 4.69 4.27 -20.55
N ARG A 226 5.06 5.06 -19.53
CA ARG A 226 6.45 5.11 -19.03
C ARG A 226 6.87 3.81 -18.38
N GLY A 227 5.97 3.16 -17.67
CA GLY A 227 6.21 1.85 -17.06
C GLY A 227 6.50 0.79 -18.11
N ARG A 228 5.61 0.65 -19.12
CA ARG A 228 5.77 -0.29 -20.24
C ARG A 228 7.00 -0.01 -21.11
N LYS A 229 7.36 1.27 -21.27
CA LYS A 229 8.59 1.62 -22.00
C LYS A 229 9.85 1.07 -21.33
N THR A 230 9.88 1.04 -20.00
CA THR A 230 11.03 0.51 -19.23
C THR A 230 10.93 -1.00 -19.05
N ARG A 231 9.73 -1.51 -18.75
CA ARG A 231 9.44 -2.93 -18.55
C ARG A 231 8.21 -3.30 -19.36
N PRO A 232 8.37 -3.81 -20.60
CA PRO A 232 7.24 -4.10 -21.50
C PRO A 232 6.17 -5.01 -20.89
N GLU A 233 6.58 -5.98 -20.08
CA GLU A 233 5.72 -6.96 -19.42
C GLU A 233 5.28 -6.55 -18.00
N ILE A 234 5.39 -5.25 -17.65
CA ILE A 234 4.96 -4.80 -16.34
C ILE A 234 3.47 -5.06 -16.15
N LYS A 235 3.12 -5.76 -15.08
CA LYS A 235 1.73 -5.99 -14.71
C LYS A 235 1.12 -4.67 -14.22
N LEU A 236 -0.03 -4.29 -14.77
CA LEU A 236 -0.79 -3.11 -14.35
C LEU A 236 -2.11 -3.55 -13.72
N GLY A 237 -2.52 -2.86 -12.67
CA GLY A 237 -3.78 -3.08 -11.99
C GLY A 237 -4.28 -1.80 -11.33
N ILE A 238 -5.53 -1.82 -10.89
CA ILE A 238 -6.17 -0.76 -10.12
C ILE A 238 -6.60 -1.32 -8.76
N CYS A 239 -6.42 -0.54 -7.71
CA CYS A 239 -6.80 -0.94 -6.34
C CYS A 239 -7.59 0.13 -5.59
N GLY A 240 -7.99 1.22 -6.26
CA GLY A 240 -8.90 2.22 -5.71
C GLY A 240 -10.36 1.81 -5.86
N GLU A 241 -11.27 2.57 -5.24
CA GLU A 241 -12.72 2.34 -5.34
C GLU A 241 -13.24 2.45 -6.78
N HIS A 242 -12.56 3.20 -7.62
CA HIS A 242 -12.84 3.32 -9.05
C HIS A 242 -12.79 1.96 -9.80
N GLY A 243 -12.13 0.95 -9.22
CA GLY A 243 -12.17 -0.42 -9.75
C GLY A 243 -13.54 -1.07 -9.70
N GLY A 244 -14.51 -0.47 -9.02
CA GLY A 244 -15.93 -0.87 -8.99
C GLY A 244 -16.83 -0.01 -9.90
N ASP A 245 -16.33 1.08 -10.47
CA ASP A 245 -17.09 1.97 -11.36
C ASP A 245 -16.92 1.59 -12.83
N PRO A 246 -18.03 1.32 -13.57
CA PRO A 246 -17.97 0.90 -14.97
C PRO A 246 -17.24 1.88 -15.89
N ALA A 247 -17.42 3.20 -15.72
CA ALA A 247 -16.78 4.21 -16.56
C ALA A 247 -15.26 4.23 -16.33
N SER A 248 -14.83 4.11 -15.09
CA SER A 248 -13.44 4.02 -14.70
C SER A 248 -12.77 2.74 -15.20
N ILE A 249 -13.47 1.60 -15.12
CA ILE A 249 -12.99 0.32 -15.66
C ILE A 249 -12.78 0.41 -17.17
N HIS A 250 -13.75 0.96 -17.92
CA HIS A 250 -13.62 1.17 -19.36
C HIS A 250 -12.47 2.07 -19.74
N PHE A 251 -12.16 3.07 -18.91
CA PHE A 251 -10.97 3.89 -19.10
C PHE A 251 -9.70 3.08 -18.90
N CYS A 252 -9.60 2.35 -17.78
CA CYS A 252 -8.42 1.53 -17.47
C CYS A 252 -8.17 0.43 -18.50
N GLU A 253 -9.22 -0.13 -19.11
CA GLU A 253 -9.11 -1.15 -20.16
C GLU A 253 -8.44 -0.61 -21.44
N LYS A 254 -8.52 0.69 -21.69
CA LYS A 254 -7.90 1.33 -22.85
C LYS A 254 -6.45 1.74 -22.61
N VAL A 255 -6.04 1.84 -21.37
CA VAL A 255 -4.71 2.25 -20.93
C VAL A 255 -3.85 1.03 -20.63
#